data_31abf72151677d2e4b527eb47437ec1d
#
_entry.id   31abf72151677d2e4b527eb47437ec1d
#
_cell.length_a   1.000
_cell.length_b   1.000
_cell.length_c   1.000
_cell.angle_alpha   90.00
_cell.angle_beta   90.00
_cell.angle_gamma   90.00
#
_symmetry.space_group_name_H-M   'P 1'
#
loop_
_entity.id
_entity.type
_entity.pdbx_description
1 polymer ?
#
loop_
_entity_poly.entity_id
_entity_poly.type
_entity_poly.pdbx_seq_one_letter_code
_entity_poly.pdbx_strand_id
1 'polypeptide(L)'
;MPAKKHAGLKWLGRGLFVILILLSLALIFNEQIKSWLVSSYAPSVTTKTVKSNSKKKADFNFSKVKSLDFQTVAKARMNKNSISVIGSISIPSVNLYLPIGKGVSNETLALAAGTMKADQKMGQGNYALAGHHMIKHNALFSPLYYKSKVGQMIYLSDAKNIYAYKTTTRKFIAATDVQVVDDVPGKKLVTLITCDKTGAGRLMIRGTYQQKWAFKKAPASVQKSFTSHFNNKY
;
A
#
# COMPACT_ATOMS: atom_id res chain seq x y z
N MET A 1 -57.65 27.78 -8.66
CA MET A 1 -56.51 27.33 -7.87
C MET A 1 -55.55 26.49 -8.69
N PRO A 2 -54.45 27.02 -9.27
CA PRO A 2 -53.37 26.21 -9.83
C PRO A 2 -51.95 26.65 -9.41
N ALA A 3 -51.71 27.04 -8.15
CA ALA A 3 -50.40 27.55 -7.76
C ALA A 3 -49.44 26.52 -7.12
N LYS A 4 -49.88 25.31 -6.76
CA LYS A 4 -49.05 24.32 -6.04
C LYS A 4 -48.13 23.45 -6.92
N LYS A 5 -48.42 23.28 -8.22
CA LYS A 5 -47.61 22.44 -9.13
C LYS A 5 -46.24 23.02 -9.49
N HIS A 6 -46.13 24.36 -9.55
CA HIS A 6 -44.86 25.02 -9.94
C HIS A 6 -43.83 25.13 -8.80
N ALA A 7 -44.25 25.04 -7.55
CA ALA A 7 -43.33 25.10 -6.41
C ALA A 7 -42.48 23.80 -6.34
N GLY A 8 -43.10 22.63 -6.51
CA GLY A 8 -42.39 21.34 -6.51
C GLY A 8 -41.33 21.22 -7.62
N LEU A 9 -41.66 21.71 -8.84
CA LEU A 9 -40.73 21.70 -9.97
C LEU A 9 -39.51 22.58 -9.75
N LYS A 10 -39.68 23.75 -9.10
CA LYS A 10 -38.56 24.64 -8.72
C LYS A 10 -37.65 24.02 -7.66
N TRP A 11 -38.20 23.30 -6.69
CA TRP A 11 -37.42 22.56 -5.68
C TRP A 11 -36.65 21.40 -6.30
N LEU A 12 -37.26 20.67 -7.25
CA LEU A 12 -36.60 19.60 -7.99
C LEU A 12 -35.42 20.13 -8.81
N GLY A 13 -35.62 21.27 -9.51
CA GLY A 13 -34.56 21.93 -10.28
C GLY A 13 -33.40 22.40 -9.40
N ARG A 14 -33.70 22.98 -8.22
CA ARG A 14 -32.66 23.37 -7.25
C ARG A 14 -31.89 22.14 -6.72
N GLY A 15 -32.61 21.05 -6.41
CA GLY A 15 -31.98 19.80 -5.97
C GLY A 15 -31.05 19.24 -7.04
N LEU A 16 -31.48 19.16 -8.31
CA LEU A 16 -30.67 18.74 -9.42
C LEU A 16 -29.42 19.62 -9.62
N PHE A 17 -29.59 20.95 -9.52
CA PHE A 17 -28.46 21.88 -9.63
C PHE A 17 -27.42 21.67 -8.54
N VAL A 18 -27.83 21.46 -7.28
CA VAL A 18 -26.91 21.15 -6.18
C VAL A 18 -26.19 19.82 -6.42
N ILE A 19 -26.88 18.79 -6.89
CA ILE A 19 -26.28 17.50 -7.21
C ILE A 19 -25.22 17.67 -8.32
N LEU A 20 -25.52 18.43 -9.37
CA LEU A 20 -24.56 18.70 -10.45
C LEU A 20 -23.31 19.44 -9.96
N ILE A 21 -23.48 20.43 -9.06
CA ILE A 21 -22.34 21.10 -8.43
C ILE A 21 -21.49 20.11 -7.62
N LEU A 22 -22.12 19.28 -6.79
CA LEU A 22 -21.41 18.30 -5.97
C LEU A 22 -20.65 17.28 -6.83
N LEU A 23 -21.26 16.80 -7.92
CA LEU A 23 -20.61 15.92 -8.89
C LEU A 23 -19.42 16.62 -9.57
N SER A 24 -19.57 17.89 -9.98
CA SER A 24 -18.48 18.65 -10.59
C SER A 24 -17.31 18.82 -9.61
N LEU A 25 -17.59 19.16 -8.35
CA LEU A 25 -16.58 19.26 -7.30
C LEU A 25 -15.89 17.91 -7.04
N ALA A 26 -16.65 16.81 -7.01
CA ALA A 26 -16.10 15.47 -6.83
C ALA A 26 -15.15 15.07 -7.99
N LEU A 27 -15.47 15.47 -9.23
CA LEU A 27 -14.61 15.26 -10.38
C LEU A 27 -13.33 16.11 -10.33
N ILE A 28 -13.44 17.38 -9.96
CA ILE A 28 -12.29 18.28 -9.81
C ILE A 28 -11.35 17.81 -8.71
N PHE A 29 -11.88 17.38 -7.58
CA PHE A 29 -11.12 16.92 -6.41
C PHE A 29 -10.89 15.40 -6.36
N ASN A 30 -11.08 14.69 -7.47
CA ASN A 30 -10.96 13.22 -7.53
C ASN A 30 -9.63 12.71 -6.95
N GLU A 31 -8.50 13.29 -7.34
CA GLU A 31 -7.17 12.88 -6.85
C GLU A 31 -6.99 13.14 -5.34
N GLN A 32 -7.52 14.24 -4.84
CA GLN A 32 -7.47 14.59 -3.42
C GLN A 32 -8.32 13.62 -2.59
N ILE A 33 -9.54 13.32 -3.07
CA ILE A 33 -10.44 12.37 -2.42
C ILE A 33 -9.82 10.96 -2.43
N LYS A 34 -9.28 10.52 -3.57
CA LYS A 34 -8.59 9.24 -3.69
C LYS A 34 -7.41 9.15 -2.72
N SER A 35 -6.56 10.17 -2.66
CA SER A 35 -5.43 10.24 -1.74
C SER A 35 -5.86 10.21 -0.28
N TRP A 36 -6.96 10.89 0.06
CA TRP A 36 -7.51 10.88 1.41
C TRP A 36 -8.05 9.49 1.78
N LEU A 37 -8.79 8.84 0.87
CA LEU A 37 -9.28 7.48 1.07
C LEU A 37 -8.14 6.49 1.33
N VAL A 38 -7.04 6.57 0.57
CA VAL A 38 -5.85 5.73 0.78
C VAL A 38 -5.19 6.05 2.12
N SER A 39 -4.89 7.32 2.41
CA SER A 39 -4.14 7.73 3.61
C SER A 39 -4.92 7.56 4.91
N SER A 40 -6.25 7.53 4.85
CA SER A 40 -7.11 7.29 6.02
C SER A 40 -7.29 5.80 6.36
N TYR A 41 -6.71 4.88 5.58
CA TYR A 41 -6.76 3.45 5.87
C TYR A 41 -5.78 3.10 6.99
N ALA A 42 -6.28 2.73 8.15
CA ALA A 42 -5.50 2.37 9.33
C ALA A 42 -6.01 1.04 9.93
N PRO A 43 -5.60 -0.10 9.38
CA PRO A 43 -6.01 -1.40 9.89
C PRO A 43 -5.30 -1.73 11.20
N SER A 44 -5.93 -2.53 12.05
CA SER A 44 -5.29 -3.09 13.23
C SER A 44 -4.32 -4.21 12.84
N VAL A 45 -3.04 -4.05 13.18
CA VAL A 45 -1.99 -5.04 12.94
C VAL A 45 -1.58 -5.65 14.28
N THR A 46 -2.26 -6.73 14.68
CA THR A 46 -1.97 -7.47 15.92
C THR A 46 -1.53 -8.89 15.59
N THR A 47 -0.85 -9.55 16.52
CA THR A 47 -0.44 -10.96 16.35
C THR A 47 -1.63 -11.89 16.06
N LYS A 48 -2.81 -11.61 16.66
CA LYS A 48 -4.05 -12.36 16.42
C LYS A 48 -4.54 -12.18 14.98
N THR A 49 -4.64 -10.93 14.51
CA THR A 49 -5.10 -10.64 13.14
C THR A 49 -4.12 -11.15 12.08
N VAL A 50 -2.82 -10.98 12.29
CA VAL A 50 -1.78 -11.51 11.41
C VAL A 50 -1.85 -13.03 11.30
N LYS A 51 -1.92 -13.76 12.42
CA LYS A 51 -2.04 -15.23 12.45
C LYS A 51 -3.31 -15.73 11.75
N SER A 52 -4.44 -15.06 11.93
CA SER A 52 -5.71 -15.40 11.26
C SER A 52 -5.61 -15.15 9.76
N ASN A 53 -5.16 -13.96 9.35
CA ASN A 53 -5.13 -13.54 7.96
C ASN A 53 -4.09 -14.30 7.12
N SER A 54 -2.97 -14.73 7.73
CA SER A 54 -1.96 -15.53 7.00
C SER A 54 -2.49 -16.87 6.48
N LYS A 55 -3.55 -17.40 7.09
CA LYS A 55 -4.21 -18.65 6.65
C LYS A 55 -5.22 -18.46 5.52
N LYS A 56 -5.64 -17.23 5.24
CA LYS A 56 -6.63 -16.94 4.21
C LYS A 56 -6.05 -17.14 2.81
N LYS A 57 -6.89 -17.52 1.85
CA LYS A 57 -6.55 -17.54 0.43
C LYS A 57 -6.32 -16.11 -0.07
N ALA A 58 -5.43 -15.95 -1.06
CA ALA A 58 -5.17 -14.66 -1.70
C ALA A 58 -4.85 -14.86 -3.18
N ASP A 59 -5.03 -13.81 -3.98
CA ASP A 59 -4.67 -13.80 -5.40
C ASP A 59 -3.23 -13.27 -5.55
N PHE A 60 -2.40 -14.00 -6.28
CA PHE A 60 -1.02 -13.65 -6.61
C PHE A 60 -0.83 -13.43 -8.11
N ASN A 61 -1.92 -13.33 -8.85
CA ASN A 61 -1.89 -13.15 -10.30
C ASN A 61 -1.71 -11.66 -10.67
N PHE A 62 -0.48 -11.30 -11.02
CA PHE A 62 -0.12 -9.95 -11.45
C PHE A 62 -0.79 -9.50 -12.75
N SER A 63 -1.18 -10.41 -13.64
CA SER A 63 -1.80 -10.03 -14.92
C SER A 63 -3.16 -9.35 -14.74
N LYS A 64 -3.78 -9.52 -13.57
CA LYS A 64 -5.07 -8.90 -13.21
C LYS A 64 -4.93 -7.54 -12.51
N VAL A 65 -3.72 -7.12 -12.19
CA VAL A 65 -3.47 -5.85 -11.50
C VAL A 65 -3.70 -4.69 -12.47
N LYS A 66 -4.60 -3.79 -12.09
CA LYS A 66 -4.98 -2.60 -12.85
C LYS A 66 -4.33 -1.34 -12.26
N SER A 67 -4.32 -0.29 -13.07
CA SER A 67 -3.97 1.05 -12.57
C SER A 67 -4.90 1.46 -11.43
N LEU A 68 -4.38 2.21 -10.47
CA LEU A 68 -5.13 2.66 -9.30
C LEU A 68 -6.06 3.80 -9.67
N ASP A 69 -7.33 3.50 -9.87
CA ASP A 69 -8.40 4.46 -10.09
C ASP A 69 -9.24 4.72 -8.83
N PHE A 70 -10.13 5.72 -8.90
CA PHE A 70 -11.02 6.08 -7.81
C PHE A 70 -11.96 4.93 -7.42
N GLN A 71 -12.51 4.20 -8.41
CA GLN A 71 -13.46 3.12 -8.17
C GLN A 71 -12.81 1.98 -7.39
N THR A 72 -11.58 1.61 -7.76
CA THR A 72 -10.79 0.59 -7.06
C THR A 72 -10.54 0.97 -5.60
N VAL A 73 -10.15 2.23 -5.34
CA VAL A 73 -9.93 2.72 -3.97
C VAL A 73 -11.23 2.76 -3.18
N ALA A 74 -12.32 3.28 -3.75
CA ALA A 74 -13.62 3.34 -3.10
C ALA A 74 -14.13 1.93 -2.75
N LYS A 75 -14.05 0.98 -3.69
CA LYS A 75 -14.41 -0.43 -3.48
C LYS A 75 -13.56 -1.07 -2.37
N ALA A 76 -12.24 -0.85 -2.39
CA ALA A 76 -11.35 -1.36 -1.35
C ALA A 76 -11.69 -0.77 0.04
N ARG A 77 -12.08 0.50 0.11
CA ARG A 77 -12.51 1.15 1.36
C ARG A 77 -13.83 0.63 1.88
N MET A 78 -14.80 0.38 1.01
CA MET A 78 -16.08 -0.23 1.38
C MET A 78 -15.88 -1.67 1.88
N ASN A 79 -14.99 -2.42 1.24
CA ASN A 79 -14.68 -3.82 1.54
C ASN A 79 -13.36 -3.99 2.31
N LYS A 80 -12.97 -3.02 3.17
CA LYS A 80 -11.70 -3.02 3.89
C LYS A 80 -11.40 -4.30 4.68
N ASN A 81 -12.42 -5.04 5.08
CA ASN A 81 -12.29 -6.31 5.78
C ASN A 81 -11.88 -7.47 4.85
N SER A 82 -11.95 -7.31 3.51
CA SER A 82 -11.45 -8.29 2.54
C SER A 82 -9.92 -8.30 2.46
N ILE A 83 -9.27 -7.22 2.90
CA ILE A 83 -7.80 -7.13 2.88
C ILE A 83 -7.23 -7.93 4.04
N SER A 84 -6.54 -9.01 3.70
CA SER A 84 -5.88 -9.87 4.68
C SER A 84 -4.55 -9.27 5.12
N VAL A 85 -4.57 -8.34 6.07
CA VAL A 85 -3.34 -7.71 6.60
C VAL A 85 -2.54 -8.72 7.41
N ILE A 86 -1.28 -8.95 7.03
CA ILE A 86 -0.36 -9.94 7.60
C ILE A 86 0.92 -9.33 8.17
N GLY A 87 1.01 -8.01 8.24
CA GLY A 87 2.16 -7.31 8.78
C GLY A 87 2.18 -5.85 8.41
N SER A 88 3.32 -5.22 8.60
CA SER A 88 3.59 -3.84 8.20
C SER A 88 5.03 -3.66 7.76
N ILE A 89 5.26 -2.64 6.92
CA ILE A 89 6.58 -2.20 6.46
C ILE A 89 6.81 -0.76 6.90
N SER A 90 8.01 -0.47 7.42
CA SER A 90 8.46 0.88 7.75
C SER A 90 9.83 1.17 7.15
N ILE A 91 9.98 2.34 6.52
CA ILE A 91 11.25 2.88 6.03
C ILE A 91 11.33 4.33 6.50
N PRO A 92 11.81 4.59 7.74
CA PRO A 92 11.74 5.91 8.36
C PRO A 92 12.43 7.02 7.55
N SER A 93 13.56 6.69 6.91
CA SER A 93 14.35 7.64 6.12
C SER A 93 13.62 8.24 4.91
N VAL A 94 12.55 7.58 4.45
CA VAL A 94 11.71 8.08 3.34
C VAL A 94 10.29 8.39 3.82
N ASN A 95 10.06 8.31 5.13
CA ASN A 95 8.76 8.51 5.76
C ASN A 95 7.69 7.57 5.19
N LEU A 96 8.00 6.27 5.09
CA LEU A 96 7.09 5.23 4.61
C LEU A 96 6.68 4.32 5.76
N TYR A 97 5.37 4.21 5.99
CA TYR A 97 4.78 3.22 6.88
C TYR A 97 3.47 2.70 6.29
N LEU A 98 3.42 1.41 5.94
CA LEU A 98 2.29 0.79 5.27
C LEU A 98 1.90 -0.56 5.90
N PRO A 99 0.61 -0.93 5.88
CA PRO A 99 0.22 -2.30 6.12
C PRO A 99 0.69 -3.20 4.98
N ILE A 100 0.95 -4.47 5.28
CA ILE A 100 1.24 -5.52 4.30
C ILE A 100 0.01 -6.41 4.18
N GLY A 101 -0.60 -6.46 3.00
CA GLY A 101 -1.69 -7.35 2.66
C GLY A 101 -1.18 -8.64 2.00
N LYS A 102 -1.88 -9.74 2.20
CA LYS A 102 -1.59 -11.02 1.54
C LYS A 102 -2.10 -10.99 0.10
N GLY A 103 -1.21 -11.25 -0.86
CA GLY A 103 -1.50 -11.25 -2.30
C GLY A 103 -1.49 -9.86 -2.92
N VAL A 104 -1.85 -9.80 -4.20
CA VAL A 104 -1.75 -8.63 -5.08
C VAL A 104 -3.10 -8.26 -5.72
N SER A 105 -4.21 -8.61 -5.08
CA SER A 105 -5.52 -8.15 -5.57
C SER A 105 -5.56 -6.62 -5.66
N ASN A 106 -6.40 -6.08 -6.56
CA ASN A 106 -6.54 -4.64 -6.74
C ASN A 106 -6.93 -3.94 -5.44
N GLU A 107 -7.81 -4.56 -4.63
CA GLU A 107 -8.21 -4.03 -3.31
C GLU A 107 -7.03 -4.00 -2.32
N THR A 108 -6.19 -5.04 -2.31
CA THR A 108 -4.99 -5.08 -1.47
C THR A 108 -4.03 -3.97 -1.86
N LEU A 109 -3.68 -3.87 -3.14
CA LEU A 109 -2.72 -2.89 -3.63
C LEU A 109 -3.24 -1.45 -3.55
N ALA A 110 -4.55 -1.24 -3.53
CA ALA A 110 -5.15 0.08 -3.36
C ALA A 110 -4.87 0.70 -1.98
N LEU A 111 -4.66 -0.11 -0.94
CA LEU A 111 -4.58 0.38 0.45
C LEU A 111 -3.36 -0.13 1.22
N ALA A 112 -2.59 -1.06 0.66
CA ALA A 112 -1.48 -1.75 1.33
C ALA A 112 -0.35 -2.11 0.35
N ALA A 113 0.81 -2.48 0.87
CA ALA A 113 1.79 -3.24 0.11
C ALA A 113 1.34 -4.70 0.00
N GLY A 114 1.33 -5.27 -1.20
CA GLY A 114 0.88 -6.64 -1.45
C GLY A 114 2.04 -7.63 -1.49
N THR A 115 1.88 -8.82 -0.91
CA THR A 115 2.87 -9.90 -1.05
C THR A 115 2.82 -10.51 -2.44
N MET A 116 4.00 -10.74 -3.04
CA MET A 116 4.13 -11.20 -4.42
C MET A 116 4.20 -12.72 -4.58
N LYS A 117 4.49 -13.45 -3.50
CA LYS A 117 4.55 -14.92 -3.47
C LYS A 117 3.73 -15.48 -2.32
N ALA A 118 3.14 -16.67 -2.52
CA ALA A 118 2.25 -17.32 -1.55
C ALA A 118 2.98 -17.72 -0.25
N ASP A 119 4.16 -18.29 -0.38
CA ASP A 119 4.87 -18.99 0.70
C ASP A 119 6.04 -18.20 1.29
N GLN A 120 6.15 -16.92 0.94
CA GLN A 120 7.22 -16.07 1.45
C GLN A 120 7.08 -15.80 2.96
N LYS A 121 8.22 -15.79 3.66
CA LYS A 121 8.30 -15.53 5.10
C LYS A 121 9.31 -14.42 5.39
N MET A 122 8.96 -13.49 6.27
CA MET A 122 9.89 -12.45 6.71
C MET A 122 11.16 -13.06 7.32
N GLY A 123 12.32 -12.59 6.90
CA GLY A 123 13.63 -13.11 7.37
C GLY A 123 14.10 -14.37 6.66
N GLN A 124 13.40 -14.85 5.61
CA GLN A 124 13.77 -16.03 4.84
C GLN A 124 13.62 -15.75 3.34
N GLY A 125 14.43 -16.40 2.49
CA GLY A 125 14.35 -16.25 1.04
C GLY A 125 14.32 -14.79 0.59
N ASN A 126 13.51 -14.48 -0.42
CA ASN A 126 13.25 -13.14 -0.91
C ASN A 126 11.82 -12.73 -0.59
N TYR A 127 11.63 -11.90 0.44
CA TYR A 127 10.31 -11.36 0.80
C TYR A 127 9.95 -10.21 -0.15
N ALA A 128 9.13 -10.51 -1.14
CA ALA A 128 8.81 -9.58 -2.22
C ALA A 128 7.47 -8.87 -1.99
N LEU A 129 7.46 -7.55 -2.12
CA LEU A 129 6.29 -6.69 -1.96
C LEU A 129 6.09 -5.81 -3.19
N ALA A 130 4.84 -5.71 -3.64
CA ALA A 130 4.40 -4.74 -4.64
C ALA A 130 3.61 -3.61 -4.00
N GLY A 131 3.69 -2.42 -4.57
CA GLY A 131 2.87 -1.28 -4.16
C GLY A 131 2.72 -0.27 -5.28
N HIS A 132 1.59 0.42 -5.33
CA HIS A 132 1.36 1.45 -6.34
C HIS A 132 2.25 2.68 -6.15
N HIS A 133 2.62 3.30 -7.28
CA HIS A 133 3.15 4.64 -7.38
C HIS A 133 1.99 5.59 -7.69
N MET A 134 1.74 6.55 -6.81
CA MET A 134 0.68 7.55 -6.98
C MET A 134 1.28 8.90 -7.38
N ILE A 135 0.47 9.76 -8.00
CA ILE A 135 0.83 11.15 -8.29
C ILE A 135 1.21 11.88 -7.01
N LYS A 136 0.49 11.62 -5.92
CA LYS A 136 0.85 12.14 -4.59
C LYS A 136 2.07 11.41 -4.05
N HIS A 137 3.17 12.15 -3.87
CA HIS A 137 4.50 11.63 -3.59
C HIS A 137 4.68 10.92 -2.24
N ASN A 138 3.72 11.04 -1.33
CA ASN A 138 3.80 10.49 0.03
C ASN A 138 2.86 9.29 0.28
N ALA A 139 2.09 8.82 -0.72
CA ALA A 139 1.17 7.71 -0.56
C ALA A 139 1.74 6.40 -1.13
N LEU A 140 1.38 5.26 -0.52
CA LEU A 140 1.81 3.91 -0.90
C LEU A 140 3.34 3.84 -1.11
N PHE A 141 3.81 3.31 -2.24
CA PHE A 141 5.25 3.21 -2.55
C PHE A 141 5.82 4.44 -3.26
N SER A 142 5.05 5.52 -3.44
CA SER A 142 5.56 6.76 -4.04
C SER A 142 6.81 7.33 -3.34
N PRO A 143 6.94 7.31 -1.98
CA PRO A 143 8.15 7.77 -1.31
C PRO A 143 9.42 7.04 -1.76
N LEU A 144 9.31 5.76 -2.15
CA LEU A 144 10.44 4.98 -2.65
C LEU A 144 11.00 5.56 -3.94
N TYR A 145 10.12 6.00 -4.83
CA TYR A 145 10.54 6.56 -6.12
C TYR A 145 11.38 7.81 -5.95
N TYR A 146 10.97 8.71 -5.05
CA TYR A 146 11.58 10.03 -4.90
C TYR A 146 12.74 10.09 -3.91
N LYS A 147 12.72 9.24 -2.87
CA LYS A 147 13.58 9.42 -1.69
C LYS A 147 14.45 8.21 -1.35
N SER A 148 14.22 7.03 -1.96
CA SER A 148 15.00 5.84 -1.60
C SER A 148 16.43 5.91 -2.08
N LYS A 149 17.36 5.40 -1.25
CA LYS A 149 18.79 5.32 -1.52
C LYS A 149 19.36 4.01 -0.97
N VAL A 150 20.43 3.53 -1.57
CA VAL A 150 21.24 2.44 -1.02
C VAL A 150 21.74 2.82 0.38
N GLY A 151 21.81 1.86 1.29
CA GLY A 151 22.23 2.04 2.68
C GLY A 151 21.08 2.31 3.66
N GLN A 152 19.89 2.70 3.20
CA GLN A 152 18.71 2.93 4.05
C GLN A 152 18.17 1.64 4.65
N MET A 153 17.61 1.74 5.86
CA MET A 153 17.03 0.59 6.56
C MET A 153 15.56 0.40 6.19
N ILE A 154 15.20 -0.84 5.93
CA ILE A 154 13.84 -1.33 5.70
C ILE A 154 13.48 -2.22 6.87
N TYR A 155 12.35 -1.98 7.51
CA TYR A 155 11.84 -2.79 8.61
C TYR A 155 10.51 -3.43 8.22
N LEU A 156 10.40 -4.74 8.42
CA LEU A 156 9.14 -5.49 8.29
C LEU A 156 8.71 -5.95 9.67
N SER A 157 7.40 -5.99 9.94
CA SER A 157 6.88 -6.53 11.20
C SER A 157 5.69 -7.46 10.96
N ASP A 158 5.70 -8.60 11.65
CA ASP A 158 4.57 -9.53 11.78
C ASP A 158 3.75 -9.29 13.06
N ALA A 159 3.89 -8.13 13.68
CA ALA A 159 3.36 -7.70 14.98
C ALA A 159 3.98 -8.43 16.20
N LYS A 160 4.70 -9.53 16.01
CA LYS A 160 5.44 -10.24 17.06
C LYS A 160 6.93 -9.89 17.03
N ASN A 161 7.47 -9.78 15.82
CA ASN A 161 8.88 -9.52 15.56
C ASN A 161 9.04 -8.36 14.58
N ILE A 162 10.23 -7.75 14.59
CA ILE A 162 10.70 -6.80 13.59
C ILE A 162 11.92 -7.42 12.91
N TYR A 163 11.92 -7.37 11.57
CA TYR A 163 12.98 -7.86 10.70
C TYR A 163 13.62 -6.67 9.99
N ALA A 164 14.92 -6.47 10.19
CA ALA A 164 15.68 -5.37 9.62
C ALA A 164 16.43 -5.82 8.37
N TYR A 165 16.36 -4.98 7.34
CA TYR A 165 17.11 -5.16 6.10
C TYR A 165 17.81 -3.84 5.76
N LYS A 166 19.01 -3.91 5.17
CA LYS A 166 19.74 -2.76 4.66
C LYS A 166 19.64 -2.75 3.14
N THR A 167 19.18 -1.65 2.56
CA THR A 167 19.06 -1.48 1.11
C THR A 167 20.42 -1.62 0.44
N THR A 168 20.55 -2.56 -0.49
CA THR A 168 21.76 -2.84 -1.25
C THR A 168 21.65 -2.49 -2.73
N THR A 169 20.43 -2.43 -3.25
CA THR A 169 20.20 -2.15 -4.67
C THR A 169 18.99 -1.23 -4.83
N ARG A 170 19.11 -0.26 -5.72
CA ARG A 170 18.03 0.57 -6.25
C ARG A 170 18.25 0.70 -7.75
N LYS A 171 17.36 0.14 -8.56
CA LYS A 171 17.47 0.22 -10.03
C LYS A 171 16.12 0.19 -10.70
N PHE A 172 16.04 0.72 -11.91
CA PHE A 172 14.91 0.51 -12.81
C PHE A 172 15.10 -0.81 -13.57
N ILE A 173 14.00 -1.52 -13.76
CA ILE A 173 13.93 -2.80 -14.44
C ILE A 173 12.75 -2.81 -15.42
N ALA A 174 12.75 -3.73 -16.36
CA ALA A 174 11.59 -3.97 -17.23
C ALA A 174 10.42 -4.60 -16.43
N ALA A 175 9.20 -4.38 -16.88
CA ALA A 175 8.03 -5.01 -16.27
C ALA A 175 8.04 -6.55 -16.42
N THR A 176 8.80 -7.05 -17.39
CA THR A 176 9.00 -8.49 -17.69
C THR A 176 10.07 -9.16 -16.83
N ASP A 177 10.85 -8.40 -16.04
CA ASP A 177 11.90 -8.94 -15.17
C ASP A 177 11.30 -9.59 -13.90
N VAL A 178 10.39 -10.56 -14.09
CA VAL A 178 9.64 -11.18 -12.99
C VAL A 178 10.52 -12.00 -12.05
N GLN A 179 11.65 -12.54 -12.54
CA GLN A 179 12.61 -13.35 -11.75
C GLN A 179 13.27 -12.58 -10.60
N VAL A 180 13.17 -11.27 -10.57
CA VAL A 180 13.72 -10.46 -9.47
C VAL A 180 13.07 -10.74 -8.11
N VAL A 181 11.90 -11.37 -8.09
CA VAL A 181 11.20 -11.73 -6.85
C VAL A 181 11.55 -13.15 -6.38
N ASP A 182 12.25 -13.94 -7.18
CA ASP A 182 12.60 -15.30 -6.84
C ASP A 182 13.60 -15.36 -5.67
N ASP A 183 13.61 -16.50 -5.00
CA ASP A 183 14.55 -16.74 -3.92
C ASP A 183 15.97 -16.96 -4.50
N VAL A 184 16.96 -16.39 -3.83
CA VAL A 184 18.37 -16.58 -4.15
C VAL A 184 18.97 -17.49 -3.10
N PRO A 185 19.56 -18.66 -3.48
CA PRO A 185 20.13 -19.60 -2.54
C PRO A 185 21.09 -18.93 -1.55
N GLY A 186 20.94 -19.25 -0.27
CA GLY A 186 21.79 -18.72 0.81
C GLY A 186 21.53 -17.25 1.18
N LYS A 187 20.61 -16.53 0.50
CA LYS A 187 20.35 -15.12 0.79
C LYS A 187 18.98 -14.93 1.44
N LYS A 188 18.93 -13.96 2.35
CA LYS A 188 17.70 -13.47 2.97
C LYS A 188 17.49 -12.03 2.52
N LEU A 189 16.49 -11.80 1.68
CA LEU A 189 16.26 -10.54 0.97
C LEU A 189 14.88 -9.98 1.26
N VAL A 190 14.73 -8.69 1.07
CA VAL A 190 13.46 -8.01 0.80
C VAL A 190 13.56 -7.35 -0.56
N THR A 191 12.54 -7.52 -1.40
CA THR A 191 12.44 -6.84 -2.70
C THR A 191 11.15 -6.05 -2.76
N LEU A 192 11.25 -4.75 -3.01
CA LEU A 192 10.12 -3.83 -3.15
C LEU A 192 10.00 -3.42 -4.62
N ILE A 193 8.82 -3.58 -5.19
CA ILE A 193 8.53 -3.27 -6.60
C ILE A 193 7.42 -2.23 -6.68
N THR A 194 7.65 -1.17 -7.45
CA THR A 194 6.63 -0.17 -7.80
C THR A 194 6.78 0.27 -9.25
N CYS A 195 5.74 0.88 -9.82
CA CYS A 195 5.82 1.43 -11.17
C CYS A 195 6.78 2.62 -11.23
N ASP A 196 7.40 2.82 -12.38
CA ASP A 196 8.05 4.09 -12.70
C ASP A 196 7.01 5.18 -13.03
N LYS A 197 7.46 6.37 -13.40
CA LYS A 197 6.57 7.49 -13.77
C LYS A 197 5.71 7.21 -14.99
N THR A 198 6.20 6.41 -15.93
CA THR A 198 5.50 6.08 -17.19
C THR A 198 4.54 4.91 -17.01
N GLY A 199 4.73 4.09 -15.96
CA GLY A 199 4.02 2.84 -15.77
C GLY A 199 4.55 1.68 -16.64
N ALA A 200 5.47 1.95 -17.57
CA ALA A 200 6.05 0.94 -18.47
C ALA A 200 7.16 0.12 -17.77
N GLY A 201 7.99 0.79 -16.97
CA GLY A 201 9.04 0.16 -16.19
C GLY A 201 8.68 -0.03 -14.72
N ARG A 202 9.62 -0.59 -13.96
CA ARG A 202 9.49 -0.78 -12.51
C ARG A 202 10.71 -0.25 -11.80
N LEU A 203 10.49 0.40 -10.65
CA LEU A 203 11.55 0.63 -9.68
C LEU A 203 11.65 -0.58 -8.77
N MET A 204 12.83 -1.20 -8.71
CA MET A 204 13.17 -2.26 -7.77
C MET A 204 14.10 -1.72 -6.70
N ILE A 205 13.74 -1.97 -5.45
CA ILE A 205 14.60 -1.76 -4.28
C ILE A 205 14.80 -3.08 -3.60
N ARG A 206 16.06 -3.47 -3.36
CA ARG A 206 16.40 -4.71 -2.68
C ARG A 206 17.21 -4.42 -1.44
N GLY A 207 16.87 -5.09 -0.35
CA GLY A 207 17.63 -5.05 0.90
C GLY A 207 18.06 -6.44 1.33
N THR A 208 19.23 -6.50 1.99
CA THR A 208 19.75 -7.71 2.60
C THR A 208 19.45 -7.72 4.09
N TYR A 209 18.98 -8.86 4.58
CA TYR A 209 18.66 -9.09 5.97
C TYR A 209 19.85 -8.80 6.87
N GLN A 210 19.57 -8.13 7.99
CA GLN A 210 20.57 -7.78 9.00
C GLN A 210 20.31 -8.56 10.30
N GLN A 211 19.11 -8.40 10.85
CA GLN A 211 18.75 -9.00 12.13
C GLN A 211 17.23 -9.02 12.38
N LYS A 212 16.84 -9.72 13.44
CA LYS A 212 15.47 -9.80 13.94
C LYS A 212 15.43 -9.51 15.43
N TRP A 213 14.41 -8.80 15.87
CA TRP A 213 14.09 -8.63 17.29
C TRP A 213 12.65 -9.09 17.58
N ALA A 214 12.39 -9.54 18.79
CA ALA A 214 11.02 -9.45 19.29
C ALA A 214 10.59 -7.98 19.31
N PHE A 215 9.35 -7.67 18.93
CA PHE A 215 8.89 -6.28 18.73
C PHE A 215 9.25 -5.39 19.94
N LYS A 216 8.93 -5.85 21.16
CA LYS A 216 9.20 -5.12 22.41
C LYS A 216 10.70 -4.99 22.78
N LYS A 217 11.58 -5.75 22.12
CA LYS A 217 13.04 -5.73 22.34
C LYS A 217 13.81 -4.98 21.24
N ALA A 218 13.14 -4.48 20.22
CA ALA A 218 13.75 -3.65 19.19
C ALA A 218 14.15 -2.28 19.76
N PRO A 219 15.11 -1.56 19.15
CA PRO A 219 15.44 -0.19 19.53
C PRO A 219 14.20 0.71 19.54
N ALA A 220 14.08 1.64 20.48
CA ALA A 220 12.90 2.49 20.65
C ALA A 220 12.55 3.29 19.39
N SER A 221 13.56 3.78 18.66
CA SER A 221 13.39 4.47 17.38
C SER A 221 12.75 3.58 16.31
N VAL A 222 13.11 2.30 16.28
CA VAL A 222 12.53 1.32 15.35
C VAL A 222 11.09 0.99 15.75
N GLN A 223 10.81 0.77 17.05
CA GLN A 223 9.44 0.57 17.52
C GLN A 223 8.55 1.77 17.16
N LYS A 224 9.05 3.00 17.41
CA LYS A 224 8.34 4.25 17.12
C LYS A 224 7.97 4.36 15.64
N SER A 225 8.78 3.85 14.72
CA SER A 225 8.49 3.88 13.28
C SER A 225 7.28 3.03 12.87
N PHE A 226 6.79 2.16 13.76
CA PHE A 226 5.57 1.37 13.57
C PHE A 226 4.36 1.92 14.33
N THR A 227 4.49 3.05 15.03
CA THR A 227 3.40 3.72 15.75
C THR A 227 2.90 4.97 15.05
N SER A 228 3.50 5.34 13.91
CA SER A 228 3.07 6.42 13.05
C SER A 228 1.74 6.09 12.37
N HIS A 229 1.11 7.09 11.75
CA HIS A 229 -0.06 6.85 10.92
C HIS A 229 0.33 6.16 9.61
N PHE A 230 -0.44 5.14 9.21
CA PHE A 230 -0.25 4.47 7.92
C PHE A 230 -0.38 5.44 6.75
N ASN A 231 0.25 5.08 5.63
CA ASN A 231 0.31 5.87 4.40
C ASN A 231 0.84 7.28 4.59
N ASN A 232 1.76 7.43 5.57
CA ASN A 232 2.53 8.66 5.75
C ASN A 232 1.61 9.88 5.90
N LYS A 233 0.53 9.70 6.63
CA LYS A 233 -0.40 10.78 6.92
C LYS A 233 0.30 11.80 7.82
N TYR A 234 0.25 13.03 7.41
CA TYR A 234 0.76 14.17 8.18
C TYR A 234 -0.38 14.92 8.66
#